data_b8563dec058bb18c4d6a62ad4052d37f
#
_entry.id   b8563dec058bb18c4d6a62ad4052d37f
#
_cell.length_a   1.000
_cell.length_b   1.000
_cell.length_c   1.000
_cell.angle_alpha   90.00
_cell.angle_beta   90.00
_cell.angle_gamma   90.00
#
_symmetry.space_group_name_H-M   'P 1'
#
loop_
_entity.id
_entity.type
_entity.pdbx_description
1 polymer ?
#
loop_
_entity_poly.entity_id
_entity_poly.type
_entity_poly.pdbx_seq_one_letter_code
_entity_poly.pdbx_strand_id
1 'polypeptide(L)'
;MKWLLDTTTVSALMRAEPRVAARFRAASPADVTVPQPVLAEIHHGLARLPRSRRRAQLEGRWDILRRSLRRSPWTDAVSSRYGELKAELERAGTPLDDFDIAIAAHALDAPATLVTSNARHFARVPGLSVEDWGRG
;
A
#
# COMPACT_ATOMS: atom_id res chain seq x y z
N MET A 1 12.98 -5.92 9.88
CA MET A 1 12.54 -4.83 9.02
C MET A 1 11.03 -4.89 8.85
N LYS A 2 10.38 -3.75 8.82
CA LYS A 2 8.93 -3.66 8.68
C LYS A 2 8.56 -3.11 7.31
N TRP A 3 7.56 -3.72 6.66
CA TRP A 3 7.06 -3.29 5.36
C TRP A 3 5.58 -2.96 5.44
N LEU A 4 5.19 -1.92 4.72
CA LEU A 4 3.79 -1.54 4.53
C LEU A 4 3.52 -1.56 3.03
N LEU A 5 2.56 -2.37 2.60
CA LEU A 5 2.25 -2.53 1.18
C LEU A 5 1.26 -1.50 0.72
N ASP A 6 1.54 -0.85 -0.42
CA ASP A 6 0.56 0.02 -1.07
C ASP A 6 -0.36 -0.79 -2.01
N THR A 7 -1.28 -0.08 -2.64
CA THR A 7 -2.26 -0.68 -3.55
C THR A 7 -1.61 -1.37 -4.76
N THR A 8 -0.54 -0.79 -5.31
CA THR A 8 0.14 -1.38 -6.48
C THR A 8 0.76 -2.73 -6.15
N THR A 9 1.34 -2.86 -4.97
CA THR A 9 1.97 -4.10 -4.51
C THR A 9 0.92 -5.17 -4.22
N VAL A 10 -0.17 -4.80 -3.53
CA VAL A 10 -1.26 -5.74 -3.25
C VAL A 10 -1.89 -6.22 -4.57
N SER A 11 -2.10 -5.33 -5.52
CA SER A 11 -2.62 -5.68 -6.84
C SER A 11 -1.71 -6.65 -7.57
N ALA A 12 -0.39 -6.44 -7.48
CA ALA A 12 0.60 -7.35 -8.08
C ALA A 12 0.53 -8.75 -7.45
N LEU A 13 0.34 -8.82 -6.12
CA LEU A 13 0.14 -10.11 -5.43
C LEU A 13 -1.12 -10.81 -5.90
N MET A 14 -2.22 -10.07 -6.10
CA MET A 14 -3.47 -10.63 -6.60
C MET A 14 -3.33 -11.20 -8.01
N ARG A 15 -2.46 -10.60 -8.83
CA ARG A 15 -2.16 -11.08 -10.18
C ARG A 15 -1.08 -12.17 -10.20
N ALA A 16 -0.57 -12.54 -9.03
CA ALA A 16 0.51 -13.52 -8.87
C ALA A 16 1.79 -13.12 -9.65
N GLU A 17 2.13 -11.81 -9.62
CA GLU A 17 3.36 -11.32 -10.24
C GLU A 17 4.56 -11.99 -9.56
N PRO A 18 5.43 -12.72 -10.32
CA PRO A 18 6.42 -13.62 -9.71
C PRO A 18 7.42 -12.98 -8.76
N ARG A 19 7.97 -11.81 -9.11
CA ARG A 19 8.98 -11.14 -8.27
C ARG A 19 8.39 -10.64 -6.97
N VAL A 20 7.21 -10.01 -7.07
CA VAL A 20 6.51 -9.49 -5.89
C VAL A 20 6.09 -10.66 -4.98
N ALA A 21 5.54 -11.72 -5.57
CA ALA A 21 5.15 -12.90 -4.81
C ALA A 21 6.34 -13.55 -4.10
N ALA A 22 7.49 -13.63 -4.75
CA ALA A 22 8.71 -14.20 -4.16
C ALA A 22 9.19 -13.36 -2.97
N ARG A 23 9.20 -12.04 -3.08
CA ARG A 23 9.58 -11.15 -1.99
C ARG A 23 8.60 -11.22 -0.82
N PHE A 24 7.31 -11.31 -1.14
CA PHE A 24 6.28 -11.44 -0.12
C PHE A 24 6.46 -12.75 0.68
N ARG A 25 6.70 -13.86 -0.01
CA ARG A 25 6.93 -15.16 0.66
C ARG A 25 8.21 -15.16 1.50
N ALA A 26 9.22 -14.41 1.09
CA ALA A 26 10.48 -14.31 1.83
C ALA A 26 10.37 -13.45 3.08
N ALA A 27 9.39 -12.56 3.16
CA ALA A 27 9.19 -11.69 4.31
C ALA A 27 8.44 -12.42 5.41
N SER A 28 8.77 -12.12 6.67
CA SER A 28 8.01 -12.64 7.80
C SER A 28 6.61 -12.01 7.81
N PRO A 29 5.54 -12.80 7.92
CA PRO A 29 4.17 -12.23 7.98
C PRO A 29 3.98 -11.19 9.07
N ALA A 30 4.68 -11.33 10.19
CA ALA A 30 4.60 -10.37 11.30
C ALA A 30 5.16 -8.99 10.94
N ASP A 31 5.99 -8.91 9.89
CA ASP A 31 6.66 -7.68 9.47
C ASP A 31 5.94 -6.94 8.34
N VAL A 32 4.85 -7.52 7.82
CA VAL A 32 4.13 -6.95 6.68
C VAL A 32 2.75 -6.49 7.11
N THR A 33 2.44 -5.22 6.82
CA THR A 33 1.13 -4.64 7.13
C THR A 33 0.54 -3.95 5.91
N VAL A 34 -0.76 -3.72 5.96
CA VAL A 34 -1.51 -2.99 4.94
C VAL A 34 -2.50 -2.04 5.63
N PRO A 35 -2.57 -0.77 5.23
CA PRO A 35 -3.49 0.18 5.83
C PRO A 35 -4.86 0.15 5.17
N GLN A 36 -5.90 0.62 5.86
CA GLN A 36 -7.27 0.61 5.35
C GLN A 36 -7.45 1.34 4.02
N PRO A 37 -6.78 2.47 3.73
CA PRO A 37 -6.90 3.09 2.40
C PRO A 37 -6.56 2.15 1.25
N VAL A 38 -5.58 1.24 1.45
CA VAL A 38 -5.24 0.24 0.43
C VAL A 38 -6.40 -0.74 0.22
N LEU A 39 -7.00 -1.22 1.31
CA LEU A 39 -8.17 -2.11 1.21
C LEU A 39 -9.30 -1.42 0.45
N ALA A 40 -9.56 -0.16 0.76
CA ALA A 40 -10.60 0.61 0.09
C ALA A 40 -10.35 0.70 -1.43
N GLU A 41 -9.11 0.97 -1.83
CA GLU A 41 -8.74 1.03 -3.24
C GLU A 41 -8.88 -0.33 -3.94
N ILE A 42 -8.51 -1.41 -3.27
CA ILE A 42 -8.67 -2.76 -3.81
C ILE A 42 -10.15 -3.08 -4.01
N HIS A 43 -11.00 -2.80 -3.02
CA HIS A 43 -12.44 -3.02 -3.14
C HIS A 43 -13.05 -2.20 -4.27
N HIS A 44 -12.65 -0.95 -4.42
CA HIS A 44 -13.09 -0.10 -5.54
C HIS A 44 -12.64 -0.69 -6.88
N GLY A 45 -11.37 -1.09 -6.97
CA GLY A 45 -10.84 -1.68 -8.21
C GLY A 45 -11.59 -2.93 -8.63
N LEU A 46 -11.97 -3.79 -7.68
CA LEU A 46 -12.75 -4.98 -7.95
C LEU A 46 -14.20 -4.65 -8.32
N ALA A 47 -14.83 -3.73 -7.59
CA ALA A 47 -16.23 -3.37 -7.78
C ALA A 47 -16.50 -2.76 -9.17
N ARG A 48 -15.53 -2.05 -9.73
CA ARG A 48 -15.69 -1.42 -11.05
C ARG A 48 -15.43 -2.36 -12.23
N LEU A 49 -14.94 -3.58 -11.99
CA LEU A 49 -14.76 -4.55 -13.05
C LEU A 49 -16.11 -5.12 -13.48
N PRO A 50 -16.30 -5.43 -14.78
CA PRO A 50 -17.51 -6.13 -15.21
C PRO A 50 -17.58 -7.50 -14.55
N ARG A 51 -18.79 -8.00 -14.33
CA ARG A 51 -18.99 -9.35 -13.83
C ARG A 51 -18.46 -10.35 -14.86
N SER A 52 -17.47 -11.15 -14.44
CA SER A 52 -16.73 -12.03 -15.35
C SER A 52 -15.97 -13.07 -14.55
N ARG A 53 -15.40 -14.06 -15.24
CA ARG A 53 -14.48 -15.02 -14.63
C ARG A 53 -13.26 -14.32 -14.05
N ARG A 54 -12.77 -13.31 -14.74
CA ARG A 54 -11.59 -12.55 -14.31
C ARG A 54 -11.86 -11.85 -12.98
N ARG A 55 -13.00 -11.20 -12.85
CA ARG A 55 -13.39 -10.54 -11.59
C ARG A 55 -13.54 -11.57 -10.47
N ALA A 56 -14.24 -12.68 -10.71
CA ALA A 56 -14.43 -13.73 -9.70
C ALA A 56 -13.09 -14.31 -9.24
N GLN A 57 -12.16 -14.52 -10.18
CA GLN A 57 -10.82 -15.04 -9.87
C GLN A 57 -10.04 -14.05 -8.98
N LEU A 58 -10.07 -12.76 -9.32
CA LEU A 58 -9.40 -11.73 -8.52
C LEU A 58 -10.04 -11.58 -7.15
N GLU A 59 -11.37 -11.62 -7.06
CA GLU A 59 -12.08 -11.58 -5.78
C GLU A 59 -11.69 -12.76 -4.89
N GLY A 60 -11.59 -13.95 -5.47
CA GLY A 60 -11.17 -15.15 -4.73
C GLY A 60 -9.73 -15.04 -4.22
N ARG A 61 -8.83 -14.52 -5.04
CA ARG A 61 -7.43 -14.30 -4.64
C ARG A 61 -7.33 -13.25 -3.54
N TRP A 62 -8.08 -12.17 -3.67
CA TRP A 62 -8.12 -11.14 -2.64
C TRP A 62 -8.66 -11.69 -1.32
N ASP A 63 -9.70 -12.48 -1.37
CA ASP A 63 -10.30 -13.08 -0.17
C ASP A 63 -9.31 -13.94 0.61
N ILE A 64 -8.44 -14.66 -0.09
CA ILE A 64 -7.37 -15.45 0.53
C ILE A 64 -6.26 -14.53 1.06
N LEU A 65 -5.78 -13.62 0.23
CA LEU A 65 -4.66 -12.74 0.55
C LEU A 65 -4.94 -11.85 1.77
N ARG A 66 -6.13 -11.24 1.83
CA ARG A 66 -6.49 -10.32 2.92
C ARG A 66 -6.45 -10.97 4.30
N ARG A 67 -6.63 -12.29 4.36
CA ARG A 67 -6.58 -13.03 5.63
C ARG A 67 -5.16 -13.19 6.16
N SER A 68 -4.17 -13.16 5.29
CA SER A 68 -2.76 -13.27 5.69
C SER A 68 -2.09 -11.91 5.89
N LEU A 69 -2.79 -10.81 5.60
CA LEU A 69 -2.24 -9.46 5.75
C LEU A 69 -2.69 -8.84 7.07
N ARG A 70 -1.73 -8.39 7.86
CA ARG A 70 -2.00 -7.65 9.10
C ARG A 70 -2.36 -6.22 8.75
N ARG A 71 -3.27 -5.63 9.53
CA ARG A 71 -3.70 -4.25 9.31
C ARG A 71 -2.81 -3.28 10.06
N SER A 72 -2.41 -2.20 9.38
CA SER A 72 -1.80 -1.04 10.03
C SER A 72 -2.96 -0.17 10.55
N PRO A 73 -3.08 0.05 11.87
CA PRO A 73 -4.24 0.76 12.39
C PRO A 73 -4.18 2.26 12.07
N TRP A 74 -5.33 2.85 11.78
CA TRP A 74 -5.42 4.29 11.61
C TRP A 74 -5.66 4.92 12.98
N THR A 75 -4.59 5.39 13.60
CA THR A 75 -4.61 6.01 14.92
C THR A 75 -4.70 7.54 14.81
N ASP A 76 -4.88 8.20 15.95
CA ASP A 76 -4.82 9.68 16.01
C ASP A 76 -3.45 10.20 15.56
N ALA A 77 -2.38 9.45 15.85
CA ALA A 77 -1.03 9.81 15.40
C ALA A 77 -0.93 9.78 13.87
N VAL A 78 -1.53 8.78 13.22
CA VAL A 78 -1.59 8.71 11.75
C VAL A 78 -2.36 9.89 11.18
N SER A 79 -3.50 10.24 11.80
CA SER A 79 -4.31 11.39 11.37
C SER A 79 -3.53 12.70 11.46
N SER A 80 -2.80 12.89 12.56
CA SER A 80 -1.95 14.06 12.76
C SER A 80 -0.86 14.13 11.67
N ARG A 81 -0.20 13.01 11.43
CA ARG A 81 0.84 12.94 10.40
C ARG A 81 0.29 13.20 9.00
N TYR A 82 -0.91 12.67 8.71
CA TYR A 82 -1.60 12.92 7.45
C TYR A 82 -1.81 14.42 7.21
N GLY A 83 -2.33 15.12 8.20
CA GLY A 83 -2.60 16.56 8.09
C GLY A 83 -1.33 17.38 7.89
N GLU A 84 -0.30 17.09 8.66
CA GLU A 84 1.00 17.76 8.54
C GLU A 84 1.63 17.51 7.18
N LEU A 85 1.64 16.25 6.73
CA LEU A 85 2.22 15.87 5.45
C LEU A 85 1.50 16.52 4.28
N LYS A 86 0.17 16.51 4.29
CA LYS A 86 -0.63 17.13 3.23
C LYS A 86 -0.33 18.62 3.11
N ALA A 87 -0.30 19.33 4.23
CA ALA A 87 0.00 20.76 4.25
C ALA A 87 1.42 21.04 3.73
N GLU A 88 2.38 20.21 4.13
CA GLU A 88 3.77 20.35 3.69
C GLU A 88 3.93 20.15 2.19
N LEU A 89 3.30 19.11 1.64
CA LEU A 89 3.34 18.83 0.20
C LEU A 89 2.67 19.92 -0.62
N GLU A 90 1.57 20.48 -0.13
CA GLU A 90 0.90 21.61 -0.78
C GLU A 90 1.79 22.85 -0.80
N ARG A 91 2.43 23.16 0.33
CA ARG A 91 3.37 24.30 0.40
C ARG A 91 4.57 24.13 -0.52
N ALA A 92 5.05 22.90 -0.69
CA ALA A 92 6.17 22.60 -1.57
C ALA A 92 5.79 22.57 -3.07
N GLY A 93 4.49 22.63 -3.37
CA GLY A 93 4.02 22.55 -4.76
C GLY A 93 4.10 21.13 -5.34
N THR A 94 4.15 20.12 -4.51
CA THR A 94 4.27 18.70 -4.92
C THR A 94 3.14 17.87 -4.32
N PRO A 95 1.86 18.19 -4.59
CA PRO A 95 0.75 17.47 -3.97
C PRO A 95 0.65 16.03 -4.43
N LEU A 96 0.12 15.19 -3.54
CA LEU A 96 -0.27 13.82 -3.83
C LEU A 96 -1.77 13.70 -3.57
N ASP A 97 -2.40 12.64 -4.10
CA ASP A 97 -3.80 12.42 -3.78
C ASP A 97 -3.94 11.97 -2.31
N ASP A 98 -5.14 12.11 -1.79
CA ASP A 98 -5.41 11.91 -0.36
C ASP A 98 -5.10 10.48 0.11
N PHE A 99 -5.39 9.46 -0.71
CA PHE A 99 -5.10 8.09 -0.33
C PHE A 99 -3.60 7.81 -0.27
N ASP A 100 -2.83 8.35 -1.21
CA ASP A 100 -1.37 8.21 -1.20
C ASP A 100 -0.76 8.90 0.02
N ILE A 101 -1.28 10.07 0.39
CA ILE A 101 -0.83 10.75 1.61
C ILE A 101 -1.16 9.92 2.85
N ALA A 102 -2.35 9.33 2.92
CA ALA A 102 -2.74 8.48 4.03
C ALA A 102 -1.85 7.24 4.13
N ILE A 103 -1.55 6.60 3.01
CA ILE A 103 -0.66 5.44 2.97
C ILE A 103 0.74 5.82 3.45
N ALA A 104 1.27 6.94 2.96
CA ALA A 104 2.58 7.44 3.40
C ALA A 104 2.59 7.77 4.90
N ALA A 105 1.52 8.37 5.41
CA ALA A 105 1.40 8.69 6.84
C ALA A 105 1.45 7.44 7.70
N HIS A 106 0.78 6.36 7.30
CA HIS A 106 0.86 5.07 8.00
C HIS A 106 2.30 4.54 8.03
N ALA A 107 2.99 4.60 6.89
CA ALA A 107 4.36 4.10 6.80
C ALA A 107 5.32 4.90 7.68
N LEU A 108 5.18 6.22 7.71
CA LEU A 108 6.00 7.10 8.53
C LEU A 108 5.76 6.87 10.01
N ASP A 109 4.50 6.65 10.40
CA ASP A 109 4.15 6.46 11.81
C ASP A 109 4.60 5.11 12.35
N ALA A 110 4.55 4.06 11.54
CA ALA A 110 4.87 2.69 11.96
C ALA A 110 6.23 2.53 12.69
N PRO A 111 7.41 3.04 12.29
CA PRO A 111 7.89 3.30 10.95
C PRO A 111 8.11 2.02 10.15
N ALA A 112 7.82 2.07 8.87
CA ALA A 112 7.97 0.95 7.96
C ALA A 112 8.45 1.44 6.60
N THR A 113 9.06 0.53 5.83
CA THR A 113 9.37 0.80 4.43
C THR A 113 8.10 0.62 3.60
N LEU A 114 7.74 1.62 2.83
CA LEU A 114 6.62 1.54 1.90
C LEU A 114 7.03 0.71 0.68
N VAL A 115 6.28 -0.34 0.38
CA VAL A 115 6.51 -1.17 -0.80
C VAL A 115 5.52 -0.76 -1.89
N THR A 116 6.05 -0.25 -3.00
CA THR A 116 5.25 0.30 -4.08
C THR A 116 5.96 0.13 -5.42
N SER A 117 5.20 -0.05 -6.50
CA SER A 117 5.76 0.02 -7.85
C SER A 117 5.91 1.47 -8.33
N ASN A 118 5.41 2.41 -7.55
CA ASN A 118 5.39 3.84 -7.89
C ASN A 118 6.37 4.64 -7.00
N ALA A 119 7.58 4.12 -6.85
CA ALA A 119 8.59 4.69 -5.95
C ALA A 119 8.90 6.16 -6.25
N ARG A 120 8.95 6.52 -7.53
CA ARG A 120 9.22 7.90 -7.95
C ARG A 120 8.17 8.87 -7.44
N HIS A 121 6.92 8.46 -7.43
CA HIS A 121 5.79 9.24 -6.95
C HIS A 121 5.93 9.55 -5.45
N PHE A 122 6.30 8.54 -4.66
CA PHE A 122 6.46 8.69 -3.22
C PHE A 122 7.81 9.31 -2.81
N ALA A 123 8.74 9.51 -3.75
CA ALA A 123 9.99 10.21 -3.47
C ALA A 123 9.78 11.65 -3.01
N ARG A 124 8.60 12.22 -3.24
CA ARG A 124 8.20 13.56 -2.78
C ARG A 124 8.02 13.65 -1.27
N VAL A 125 7.84 12.50 -0.61
CA VAL A 125 7.52 12.46 0.82
C VAL A 125 8.82 12.44 1.63
N PRO A 126 9.10 13.50 2.41
CA PRO A 126 10.33 13.55 3.20
C PRO A 126 10.38 12.44 4.25
N GLY A 127 11.52 11.79 4.37
CA GLY A 127 11.76 10.78 5.38
C GLY A 127 11.14 9.41 5.13
N LEU A 128 10.45 9.23 4.02
CA LEU A 128 9.82 7.95 3.69
C LEU A 128 10.81 7.01 3.01
N SER A 129 10.98 5.81 3.58
CA SER A 129 11.74 4.73 2.95
C SER A 129 10.83 4.00 1.97
N VAL A 130 11.30 3.78 0.75
CA VAL A 130 10.51 3.19 -0.33
C VAL A 130 11.29 2.05 -0.97
N GLU A 131 10.58 0.97 -1.31
CA GLU A 131 11.15 -0.19 -1.98
C GLU A 131 10.17 -0.72 -3.03
N ASP A 132 10.69 -1.19 -4.16
CA ASP A 132 9.88 -1.78 -5.22
C ASP A 132 10.21 -3.28 -5.34
N TRP A 133 9.27 -4.13 -4.95
CA TRP A 133 9.47 -5.59 -5.00
C TRP A 133 9.38 -6.16 -6.41
N GLY A 134 8.88 -5.39 -7.36
CA GLY A 134 8.82 -5.81 -8.77
C GLY A 134 10.15 -5.62 -9.51
N ARG A 135 11.09 -4.93 -8.91
CA ARG A 135 12.43 -4.71 -9.47
C ARG A 135 13.45 -5.53 -8.68
N GLY A 136 14.16 -6.36 -9.37
CA GLY A 136 15.11 -7.27 -8.78
C GLY A 136 16.33 -6.63 -8.17
#